data_c273b6e18db42e5e6befd457f6b9a0aa
#
_entry.id   c273b6e18db42e5e6befd457f6b9a0aa
#
_cell.length_a   1.000
_cell.length_b   1.000
_cell.length_c   1.000
_cell.angle_alpha   90.00
_cell.angle_beta   90.00
_cell.angle_gamma   90.00
#
_symmetry.space_group_name_H-M   'P 1'
#
loop_
_entity.id
_entity.type
_entity.pdbx_description
1 polymer ?
#
loop_
_entity_poly.entity_id
_entity_poly.type
_entity_poly.pdbx_seq_one_letter_code
_entity_poly.pdbx_strand_id
1 'polypeptide(L)'
;PLENQQPTLIQDLPRGRVEKAIQIPNYRYDAEYQQEGVTCAACHVRDGKILGPYDDSAAPHPTQFDPSFRTTQVCYRCHNVVSGPMQFYNAGPCGTYPEYEGKFFMKEKGLICQSCHMPEVERPVAKGSPIRYGRRHLWRGGHDPDMVKRAVAVQVQADPPTPQPGDDVKLTLTLINAGAGHKIPTGDPDRFFTVEFTVRDSNGTVVHEQSDTMGRWILWQPVIVEVYDNRLLPLASRDYAFEYEMPENEKGWIVQARIRYHIQTDGQNQMLRDQYGLTADDPYVFTIYEREFPLDATLPVVVQNQEPDLRVGCMAPSDGLTPHHPSNTSSLHS
;
A
#
# COMPACT_ATOMS: atom_id res chain seq x y z
N PRO A 1 13.13 9.23 -19.46
CA PRO A 1 12.16 10.28 -19.14
C PRO A 1 12.18 10.72 -17.69
N LEU A 2 12.16 9.78 -16.71
CA LEU A 2 12.15 10.13 -15.28
C LEU A 2 13.47 10.79 -14.83
N GLU A 3 14.58 10.42 -15.44
CA GLU A 3 15.90 11.04 -15.16
C GLU A 3 15.88 12.55 -15.47
N ASN A 4 15.18 12.97 -16.52
CA ASN A 4 15.09 14.37 -16.91
C ASN A 4 14.26 15.22 -15.92
N GLN A 5 13.56 14.61 -15.01
CA GLN A 5 12.76 15.26 -13.98
C GLN A 5 13.58 15.63 -12.73
N GLN A 6 14.84 15.18 -12.65
CA GLN A 6 15.70 15.41 -11.49
C GLN A 6 16.73 16.49 -11.80
N PRO A 7 16.80 17.60 -11.02
CA PRO A 7 17.78 18.68 -11.26
C PRO A 7 19.21 18.23 -11.00
N THR A 8 19.39 17.26 -10.13
CA THR A 8 20.67 16.65 -9.82
C THR A 8 20.61 15.13 -9.87
N LEU A 9 21.74 14.50 -10.16
CA LEU A 9 21.91 13.05 -10.11
C LEU A 9 22.92 12.69 -9.02
N ILE A 10 22.67 11.59 -8.30
CA ILE A 10 23.65 11.05 -7.35
C ILE A 10 24.74 10.34 -8.14
N GLN A 11 25.94 10.89 -8.10
CA GLN A 11 27.11 10.29 -8.74
C GLN A 11 27.72 9.21 -7.87
N ASP A 12 27.81 9.44 -6.56
CA ASP A 12 28.41 8.52 -5.60
C ASP A 12 27.79 8.67 -4.22
N LEU A 13 27.79 7.56 -3.47
CA LEU A 13 27.38 7.48 -2.06
C LEU A 13 28.55 6.94 -1.24
N PRO A 14 29.54 7.78 -0.84
CA PRO A 14 30.72 7.34 -0.14
C PRO A 14 30.35 6.51 1.12
N ARG A 15 30.74 5.23 1.12
CA ARG A 15 30.40 4.26 2.19
C ARG A 15 28.91 4.15 2.51
N GLY A 16 28.04 4.37 1.49
CA GLY A 16 26.58 4.34 1.67
C GLY A 16 25.98 5.47 2.49
N ARG A 17 26.73 6.53 2.72
CA ARG A 17 26.30 7.68 3.53
C ARG A 17 25.50 8.67 2.69
N VAL A 18 24.20 8.75 2.91
CA VAL A 18 23.28 9.63 2.17
C VAL A 18 23.66 11.11 2.39
N GLU A 19 24.07 11.48 3.60
CA GLU A 19 24.51 12.84 3.92
C GLU A 19 25.81 13.25 3.22
N LYS A 20 26.53 12.28 2.66
CA LYS A 20 27.77 12.50 1.88
C LYS A 20 27.57 12.23 0.40
N ALA A 21 26.32 12.15 -0.05
CA ALA A 21 26.02 11.95 -1.45
C ALA A 21 26.69 13.02 -2.32
N ILE A 22 27.47 12.56 -3.29
CA ILE A 22 28.03 13.45 -4.31
C ILE A 22 26.97 13.62 -5.38
N GLN A 23 26.44 14.82 -5.49
CA GLN A 23 25.47 15.19 -6.49
C GLN A 23 26.11 15.99 -7.60
N ILE A 24 25.74 15.70 -8.82
CA ILE A 24 26.15 16.44 -10.01
C ILE A 24 24.93 17.06 -10.70
N PRO A 25 25.06 18.21 -11.36
CA PRO A 25 23.99 18.77 -12.17
C PRO A 25 23.55 17.80 -13.26
N ASN A 26 22.25 17.70 -13.45
CA ASN A 26 21.67 16.91 -14.55
C ASN A 26 21.49 17.82 -15.77
N TYR A 27 22.35 17.68 -16.76
CA TYR A 27 22.29 18.47 -18.01
C TYR A 27 21.05 18.16 -18.87
N ARG A 28 20.32 17.09 -18.54
CA ARG A 28 19.07 16.71 -19.20
C ARG A 28 17.83 17.13 -18.42
N TYR A 29 18.05 17.85 -17.31
CA TYR A 29 16.96 18.32 -16.48
C TYR A 29 16.04 19.25 -17.26
N ASP A 30 14.75 19.03 -17.12
CA ASP A 30 13.70 19.83 -17.71
C ASP A 30 12.62 20.11 -16.63
N ALA A 31 12.42 21.39 -16.33
CA ALA A 31 11.49 21.81 -15.29
C ALA A 31 10.02 21.53 -15.64
N GLU A 32 9.68 21.49 -16.94
CA GLU A 32 8.32 21.10 -17.38
C GLU A 32 8.11 19.61 -17.12
N TYR A 33 9.08 18.76 -17.48
CA TYR A 33 9.01 17.32 -17.21
C TYR A 33 8.96 16.99 -15.72
N GLN A 34 9.58 17.81 -14.86
CA GLN A 34 9.51 17.60 -13.41
C GLN A 34 8.07 17.61 -12.91
N GLN A 35 7.18 18.36 -13.53
CA GLN A 35 5.77 18.45 -13.13
C GLN A 35 4.88 17.34 -13.71
N GLU A 36 5.39 16.58 -14.68
CA GLU A 36 4.59 15.55 -15.35
C GLU A 36 4.44 14.23 -14.57
N GLY A 37 5.36 13.94 -13.63
CA GLY A 37 5.40 12.68 -12.90
C GLY A 37 5.70 11.48 -13.81
N VAL A 38 5.03 10.34 -13.57
CA VAL A 38 5.22 9.12 -14.36
C VAL A 38 4.36 9.17 -15.63
N THR A 39 4.98 9.63 -16.74
CA THR A 39 4.30 9.75 -18.04
C THR A 39 4.11 8.40 -18.74
N CYS A 40 3.26 8.38 -19.79
CA CYS A 40 3.06 7.20 -20.64
C CYS A 40 4.40 6.66 -21.19
N ALA A 41 5.31 7.55 -21.56
CA ALA A 41 6.62 7.20 -22.10
C ALA A 41 7.51 6.42 -21.12
N ALA A 42 7.33 6.62 -19.80
CA ALA A 42 8.09 5.89 -18.79
C ALA A 42 7.93 4.37 -18.91
N CYS A 43 6.73 3.90 -19.28
CA CYS A 43 6.45 2.48 -19.51
C CYS A 43 6.48 2.13 -21.00
N HIS A 44 5.88 2.96 -21.86
CA HIS A 44 5.56 2.60 -23.24
C HIS A 44 6.63 2.97 -24.28
N VAL A 45 7.68 3.70 -23.94
CA VAL A 45 8.73 4.05 -24.91
C VAL A 45 10.06 3.39 -24.56
N ARG A 46 10.61 2.60 -25.49
CA ARG A 46 11.93 1.98 -25.42
C ARG A 46 12.60 2.00 -26.77
N ASP A 47 13.87 2.42 -26.81
CA ASP A 47 14.71 2.40 -27.99
C ASP A 47 14.05 3.07 -29.22
N GLY A 48 13.35 4.18 -28.99
CA GLY A 48 12.62 4.92 -30.02
C GLY A 48 11.33 4.26 -30.52
N LYS A 49 10.88 3.18 -29.85
CA LYS A 49 9.66 2.45 -30.21
C LYS A 49 8.58 2.64 -29.15
N ILE A 50 7.33 2.68 -29.60
CA ILE A 50 6.16 2.68 -28.72
C ILE A 50 5.71 1.22 -28.53
N LEU A 51 5.77 0.75 -27.29
CA LEU A 51 5.46 -0.63 -26.92
C LEU A 51 4.05 -0.74 -26.32
N GLY A 52 3.41 -1.87 -26.55
CA GLY A 52 2.07 -2.13 -26.00
C GLY A 52 1.77 -3.61 -25.82
N PRO A 53 0.65 -3.94 -25.13
CA PRO A 53 0.26 -5.32 -24.85
C PRO A 53 -0.39 -6.03 -26.04
N TYR A 54 -0.58 -5.37 -27.18
CA TYR A 54 -1.28 -5.91 -28.35
C TYR A 54 -0.44 -5.70 -29.61
N ASP A 55 -0.51 -6.66 -30.52
CA ASP A 55 0.15 -6.65 -31.84
C ASP A 55 -0.74 -6.04 -32.94
N ASP A 56 -2.04 -5.95 -32.69
CA ASP A 56 -3.07 -5.43 -33.60
C ASP A 56 -3.65 -4.09 -33.13
N SER A 57 -2.84 -3.23 -32.55
CA SER A 57 -3.37 -1.98 -32.01
C SER A 57 -3.88 -1.07 -33.12
N ALA A 58 -5.10 -0.57 -32.96
CA ALA A 58 -5.67 0.49 -33.80
C ALA A 58 -5.18 1.90 -33.39
N ALA A 59 -3.95 2.01 -32.88
CA ALA A 59 -3.35 3.27 -32.50
C ALA A 59 -3.04 4.12 -33.77
N PRO A 60 -3.15 5.46 -33.67
CA PRO A 60 -2.84 6.36 -34.78
C PRO A 60 -1.34 6.47 -35.06
N HIS A 61 -0.51 5.71 -34.38
CA HIS A 61 0.95 5.65 -34.53
C HIS A 61 1.42 4.18 -34.48
N PRO A 62 2.57 3.86 -35.11
CA PRO A 62 3.11 2.51 -35.03
C PRO A 62 3.36 2.07 -33.58
N THR A 63 2.94 0.85 -33.24
CA THR A 63 3.18 0.20 -31.96
C THR A 63 3.85 -1.15 -32.19
N GLN A 64 4.68 -1.56 -31.24
CA GLN A 64 5.30 -2.87 -31.21
C GLN A 64 4.75 -3.66 -30.02
N PHE A 65 4.37 -4.90 -30.25
CA PHE A 65 3.95 -5.81 -29.18
C PHE A 65 5.11 -6.14 -28.24
N ASP A 66 4.83 -6.03 -26.95
CA ASP A 66 5.74 -6.47 -25.88
C ASP A 66 4.92 -7.25 -24.83
N PRO A 67 5.13 -8.59 -24.73
CA PRO A 67 4.37 -9.43 -23.81
C PRO A 67 4.59 -9.08 -22.33
N SER A 68 5.66 -8.37 -21.98
CA SER A 68 5.93 -7.95 -20.59
C SER A 68 4.82 -7.10 -19.99
N PHE A 69 4.06 -6.37 -20.84
CA PHE A 69 2.90 -5.58 -20.40
C PHE A 69 1.72 -6.43 -19.87
N ARG A 70 1.71 -7.73 -20.19
CA ARG A 70 0.70 -8.69 -19.69
C ARG A 70 1.19 -9.46 -18.45
N THR A 71 2.33 -9.07 -17.90
CA THR A 71 2.95 -9.71 -16.73
C THR A 71 3.37 -8.66 -15.71
N THR A 72 3.80 -9.08 -14.53
CA THR A 72 4.40 -8.22 -13.50
C THR A 72 5.71 -7.57 -13.93
N GLN A 73 6.34 -8.08 -14.99
CA GLN A 73 7.66 -7.66 -15.46
C GLN A 73 7.73 -6.15 -15.79
N VAL A 74 6.65 -5.57 -16.29
CA VAL A 74 6.60 -4.13 -16.61
C VAL A 74 6.78 -3.26 -15.37
N CYS A 75 6.38 -3.75 -14.19
CA CYS A 75 6.46 -3.04 -12.92
C CYS A 75 7.84 -3.18 -12.25
N TYR A 76 8.57 -4.27 -12.58
CA TYR A 76 9.86 -4.63 -12.00
C TYR A 76 10.87 -3.46 -12.03
N ARG A 77 10.93 -2.73 -13.11
CA ARG A 77 11.94 -1.68 -13.33
C ARG A 77 11.92 -0.57 -12.28
N CYS A 78 10.74 -0.26 -11.73
CA CYS A 78 10.56 0.80 -10.75
C CYS A 78 10.30 0.27 -9.33
N HIS A 79 9.67 -0.92 -9.22
CA HIS A 79 9.28 -1.49 -7.94
C HIS A 79 10.24 -2.56 -7.40
N ASN A 80 11.43 -2.65 -7.98
CA ASN A 80 12.52 -3.52 -7.53
C ASN A 80 13.80 -2.71 -7.29
N VAL A 81 13.77 -1.76 -6.38
CA VAL A 81 14.96 -1.00 -5.99
C VAL A 81 15.76 -1.80 -4.97
N VAL A 82 16.38 -2.86 -5.43
CA VAL A 82 17.24 -3.76 -4.63
C VAL A 82 18.70 -3.72 -5.08
N SER A 83 19.03 -2.87 -6.07
CA SER A 83 20.37 -2.80 -6.65
C SER A 83 20.86 -1.36 -6.78
N GLY A 84 22.17 -1.21 -6.91
CA GLY A 84 22.83 0.08 -7.03
C GLY A 84 23.35 0.62 -5.70
N PRO A 85 23.69 1.91 -5.61
CA PRO A 85 24.34 2.50 -4.44
C PRO A 85 23.46 2.48 -3.18
N MET A 86 22.14 2.25 -3.33
CA MET A 86 21.19 2.13 -2.22
C MET A 86 21.03 0.70 -1.71
N GLN A 87 21.73 -0.28 -2.29
CA GLN A 87 21.67 -1.67 -1.84
C GLN A 87 22.81 -1.97 -0.86
N PHE A 88 22.55 -1.76 0.41
CA PHE A 88 23.45 -2.20 1.47
C PHE A 88 22.74 -3.17 2.40
N TYR A 89 23.43 -4.27 2.76
CA TYR A 89 23.01 -5.23 3.79
C TYR A 89 21.54 -5.69 3.67
N ASN A 90 21.10 -6.05 2.47
CA ASN A 90 19.74 -6.51 2.17
C ASN A 90 18.62 -5.49 2.40
N ALA A 91 18.96 -4.24 2.61
CA ALA A 91 17.99 -3.15 2.80
C ALA A 91 17.65 -2.45 1.49
N GLY A 92 17.05 -3.14 0.54
CA GLY A 92 16.46 -2.47 -0.63
C GLY A 92 15.32 -1.54 -0.20
N PRO A 93 15.40 -0.21 -0.42
CA PRO A 93 14.41 0.71 0.12
C PRO A 93 13.00 0.48 -0.43
N CYS A 94 12.83 0.08 -1.69
CA CYS A 94 11.54 -0.10 -2.34
C CYS A 94 11.43 -1.48 -2.98
N GLY A 95 11.34 -2.53 -2.17
CA GLY A 95 11.37 -3.93 -2.59
C GLY A 95 10.00 -4.59 -2.77
N THR A 96 8.96 -3.88 -3.27
CA THR A 96 7.62 -4.46 -3.44
C THR A 96 7.60 -5.64 -4.40
N TYR A 97 8.38 -5.59 -5.48
CA TYR A 97 8.42 -6.68 -6.46
C TYR A 97 8.97 -8.00 -5.88
N PRO A 98 10.11 -8.04 -5.15
CA PRO A 98 10.57 -9.27 -4.50
C PRO A 98 9.59 -9.79 -3.44
N GLU A 99 8.88 -8.92 -2.74
CA GLU A 99 7.85 -9.33 -1.78
C GLU A 99 6.70 -10.10 -2.46
N TYR A 100 6.30 -9.68 -3.65
CA TYR A 100 5.32 -10.36 -4.49
C TYR A 100 5.89 -11.64 -5.13
N GLU A 101 7.07 -11.59 -5.75
CA GLU A 101 7.71 -12.73 -6.42
C GLU A 101 7.95 -13.91 -5.47
N GLY A 102 8.26 -13.65 -4.20
CA GLY A 102 8.42 -14.66 -3.17
C GLY A 102 7.13 -15.41 -2.79
N LYS A 103 5.95 -15.08 -3.38
CA LYS A 103 4.66 -15.65 -3.00
C LYS A 103 4.06 -16.48 -4.12
N PHE A 104 4.30 -17.78 -4.03
CA PHE A 104 3.87 -18.77 -5.01
C PHE A 104 2.35 -18.73 -5.27
N PHE A 105 1.53 -18.57 -4.23
CA PHE A 105 0.08 -18.56 -4.35
C PHE A 105 -0.49 -17.43 -5.23
N MET A 106 0.21 -16.29 -5.34
CA MET A 106 -0.20 -15.21 -6.25
C MET A 106 -0.11 -15.66 -7.70
N LYS A 107 0.93 -16.41 -8.04
CA LYS A 107 1.14 -16.99 -9.36
C LYS A 107 0.12 -18.08 -9.66
N GLU A 108 -0.19 -18.94 -8.70
CA GLU A 108 -1.22 -19.98 -8.84
C GLU A 108 -2.61 -19.41 -9.12
N LYS A 109 -2.94 -18.26 -8.49
CA LYS A 109 -4.20 -17.56 -8.75
C LYS A 109 -4.20 -16.73 -10.02
N GLY A 110 -3.08 -16.66 -10.75
CA GLY A 110 -2.93 -15.84 -11.95
C GLY A 110 -3.02 -14.33 -11.68
N LEU A 111 -2.84 -13.90 -10.42
CA LEU A 111 -2.89 -12.50 -10.04
C LEU A 111 -1.56 -11.83 -10.36
N ILE A 112 -1.61 -10.70 -11.03
CA ILE A 112 -0.46 -9.86 -11.38
C ILE A 112 -0.66 -8.46 -10.78
N CYS A 113 0.37 -7.64 -10.75
CA CYS A 113 0.30 -6.27 -10.19
C CYS A 113 -0.87 -5.48 -10.80
N GLN A 114 -1.04 -5.61 -12.11
CA GLN A 114 -2.10 -4.93 -12.86
C GLN A 114 -3.50 -5.38 -12.45
N SER A 115 -3.67 -6.59 -11.91
CA SER A 115 -4.99 -7.09 -11.48
C SER A 115 -5.63 -6.20 -10.42
N CYS A 116 -4.82 -5.65 -9.51
CA CYS A 116 -5.26 -4.79 -8.42
C CYS A 116 -5.03 -3.30 -8.71
N HIS A 117 -3.84 -2.95 -9.24
CA HIS A 117 -3.44 -1.55 -9.41
C HIS A 117 -3.89 -0.94 -10.74
N MET A 118 -4.27 -1.77 -11.70
CA MET A 118 -4.75 -1.37 -13.02
C MET A 118 -5.95 -2.24 -13.42
N PRO A 119 -7.10 -2.12 -12.75
CA PRO A 119 -8.27 -2.96 -13.02
C PRO A 119 -8.72 -2.84 -14.47
N GLU A 120 -9.28 -3.93 -14.99
CA GLU A 120 -9.82 -3.97 -16.34
C GLU A 120 -11.06 -3.10 -16.46
N VAL A 121 -11.22 -2.48 -17.63
CA VAL A 121 -12.33 -1.59 -17.93
C VAL A 121 -12.56 -1.54 -19.44
N GLU A 122 -13.82 -1.44 -19.82
CA GLU A 122 -14.22 -1.23 -21.21
C GLU A 122 -14.44 0.28 -21.44
N ARG A 123 -13.56 0.90 -22.20
CA ARG A 123 -13.61 2.34 -22.50
C ARG A 123 -12.78 2.71 -23.74
N PRO A 124 -12.99 3.89 -24.33
CA PRO A 124 -12.02 4.41 -25.28
C PRO A 124 -10.70 4.71 -24.58
N VAL A 125 -9.59 4.31 -25.18
CA VAL A 125 -8.22 4.54 -24.63
C VAL A 125 -7.81 5.99 -24.77
N ALA A 126 -8.28 6.64 -25.81
CA ALA A 126 -8.05 8.05 -26.13
C ALA A 126 -9.31 8.67 -26.71
N LYS A 127 -9.38 10.00 -26.69
CA LYS A 127 -10.49 10.73 -27.32
C LYS A 127 -10.64 10.34 -28.79
N GLY A 128 -11.83 9.87 -29.18
CA GLY A 128 -12.13 9.46 -30.56
C GLY A 128 -11.70 8.03 -30.91
N SER A 129 -11.05 7.27 -30.00
CA SER A 129 -10.78 5.85 -30.22
C SER A 129 -12.02 4.99 -29.98
N PRO A 130 -12.12 3.79 -30.60
CA PRO A 130 -13.20 2.87 -30.31
C PRO A 130 -13.17 2.40 -28.86
N ILE A 131 -14.35 2.06 -28.34
CA ILE A 131 -14.47 1.39 -27.03
C ILE A 131 -13.82 0.02 -27.14
N ARG A 132 -12.97 -0.31 -26.19
CA ARG A 132 -12.32 -1.62 -26.11
C ARG A 132 -11.97 -1.98 -24.68
N TYR A 133 -11.75 -3.24 -24.45
CA TYR A 133 -11.22 -3.76 -23.19
C TYR A 133 -9.77 -3.28 -23.01
N GLY A 134 -9.46 -2.77 -21.85
CA GLY A 134 -8.13 -2.31 -21.48
C GLY A 134 -7.98 -2.18 -19.98
N ARG A 135 -6.86 -1.65 -19.51
CA ARG A 135 -6.60 -1.44 -18.08
C ARG A 135 -6.67 0.03 -17.72
N ARG A 136 -7.25 0.32 -16.55
CA ARG A 136 -7.19 1.65 -15.96
C ARG A 136 -5.76 1.96 -15.52
N HIS A 137 -5.25 3.13 -15.89
CA HIS A 137 -3.93 3.61 -15.53
C HIS A 137 -4.01 4.55 -14.31
N LEU A 138 -4.55 4.06 -13.20
CA LEU A 138 -4.73 4.84 -11.97
C LEU A 138 -3.61 4.61 -10.95
N TRP A 139 -2.98 3.43 -10.99
CA TRP A 139 -1.90 3.01 -10.07
C TRP A 139 -2.17 3.36 -8.60
N ARG A 140 -3.40 3.16 -8.13
CA ARG A 140 -3.75 3.37 -6.73
C ARG A 140 -2.84 2.53 -5.84
N GLY A 141 -2.41 3.09 -4.73
CA GLY A 141 -1.49 2.44 -3.81
C GLY A 141 -1.53 3.08 -2.43
N GLY A 142 -0.39 3.20 -1.77
CA GLY A 142 -0.30 3.71 -0.40
C GLY A 142 -0.72 5.17 -0.19
N HIS A 143 -0.95 5.94 -1.25
CA HIS A 143 -1.52 7.29 -1.17
C HIS A 143 -3.05 7.31 -1.38
N ASP A 144 -3.68 6.15 -1.57
CA ASP A 144 -5.12 6.02 -1.73
C ASP A 144 -5.69 5.28 -0.50
N PRO A 145 -6.44 6.00 0.39
CA PRO A 145 -6.99 5.41 1.60
C PRO A 145 -7.89 4.20 1.35
N ASP A 146 -8.66 4.21 0.27
CA ASP A 146 -9.56 3.10 -0.07
C ASP A 146 -8.78 1.86 -0.54
N MET A 147 -7.65 2.07 -1.22
CA MET A 147 -6.76 0.96 -1.59
C MET A 147 -6.10 0.34 -0.36
N VAL A 148 -5.67 1.17 0.59
CA VAL A 148 -5.10 0.69 1.86
C VAL A 148 -6.15 -0.03 2.71
N LYS A 149 -7.37 0.51 2.82
CA LYS A 149 -8.49 -0.15 3.52
C LYS A 149 -8.81 -1.53 2.95
N ARG A 150 -8.75 -1.69 1.62
CA ARG A 150 -8.98 -2.99 0.97
C ARG A 150 -7.86 -4.00 1.18
N ALA A 151 -6.65 -3.53 1.50
CA ALA A 151 -5.53 -4.42 1.80
C ALA A 151 -5.66 -5.13 3.15
N VAL A 152 -6.46 -4.59 4.08
CA VAL A 152 -6.55 -5.08 5.45
C VAL A 152 -7.94 -5.60 5.80
N ALA A 153 -8.00 -6.68 6.59
CA ALA A 153 -9.18 -7.05 7.34
C ALA A 153 -8.89 -6.92 8.84
N VAL A 154 -9.91 -6.61 9.61
CA VAL A 154 -9.80 -6.40 11.05
C VAL A 154 -10.85 -7.23 11.77
N GLN A 155 -10.42 -7.96 12.79
CA GLN A 155 -11.28 -8.68 13.70
C GLN A 155 -11.05 -8.13 15.11
N VAL A 156 -12.10 -7.96 15.89
CA VAL A 156 -12.00 -7.55 17.29
C VAL A 156 -12.83 -8.48 18.15
N GLN A 157 -12.23 -8.98 19.21
CA GLN A 157 -12.90 -9.85 20.18
C GLN A 157 -12.51 -9.46 21.60
N ALA A 158 -13.45 -9.68 22.53
CA ALA A 158 -13.20 -9.53 23.95
C ALA A 158 -13.25 -10.88 24.66
N ASP A 159 -12.44 -11.03 25.69
CA ASP A 159 -12.43 -12.18 26.58
C ASP A 159 -12.43 -11.68 28.03
N PRO A 160 -13.48 -11.97 28.85
CA PRO A 160 -14.69 -12.67 28.46
C PRO A 160 -15.55 -11.90 27.45
N PRO A 161 -16.36 -12.58 26.61
CA PRO A 161 -17.18 -11.93 25.58
C PRO A 161 -18.33 -11.08 26.14
N THR A 162 -18.69 -11.28 27.38
CA THR A 162 -19.69 -10.54 28.15
C THR A 162 -19.11 -10.17 29.52
N PRO A 163 -18.21 -9.18 29.56
CA PRO A 163 -17.55 -8.80 30.80
C PRO A 163 -18.55 -8.25 31.82
N GLN A 164 -18.27 -8.54 33.09
CA GLN A 164 -19.02 -8.04 34.23
C GLN A 164 -18.15 -7.00 34.95
N PRO A 165 -18.73 -6.10 35.76
CA PRO A 165 -17.94 -5.20 36.61
C PRO A 165 -16.93 -5.95 37.47
N GLY A 166 -15.68 -5.51 37.45
CA GLY A 166 -14.55 -6.13 38.14
C GLY A 166 -13.86 -7.28 37.40
N ASP A 167 -14.32 -7.64 36.20
CA ASP A 167 -13.62 -8.63 35.37
C ASP A 167 -12.35 -8.04 34.75
N ASP A 168 -11.30 -8.86 34.69
CA ASP A 168 -10.16 -8.60 33.82
C ASP A 168 -10.56 -8.89 32.37
N VAL A 169 -10.56 -7.87 31.52
CA VAL A 169 -10.97 -7.97 30.12
C VAL A 169 -9.76 -7.86 29.22
N LYS A 170 -9.65 -8.81 28.29
CA LYS A 170 -8.69 -8.75 27.21
C LYS A 170 -9.40 -8.45 25.89
N LEU A 171 -9.16 -7.27 25.34
CA LEU A 171 -9.59 -6.89 24.00
C LEU A 171 -8.48 -7.23 23.01
N THR A 172 -8.78 -8.08 22.03
CA THR A 172 -7.82 -8.47 20.97
C THR A 172 -8.27 -7.92 19.64
N LEU A 173 -7.42 -7.14 18.99
CA LEU A 173 -7.58 -6.71 17.62
C LEU A 173 -6.64 -7.52 16.74
N THR A 174 -7.18 -8.27 15.80
CA THR A 174 -6.42 -9.03 14.81
C THR A 174 -6.40 -8.25 13.50
N LEU A 175 -5.21 -7.83 13.09
CA LEU A 175 -4.96 -7.19 11.78
C LEU A 175 -4.48 -8.24 10.79
N ILE A 176 -5.13 -8.33 9.63
CA ILE A 176 -4.87 -9.35 8.61
C ILE A 176 -4.52 -8.66 7.29
N ASN A 177 -3.44 -9.07 6.64
CA ASN A 177 -3.16 -8.70 5.25
C ASN A 177 -4.02 -9.54 4.32
N ALA A 178 -5.28 -9.14 4.11
CA ALA A 178 -6.27 -9.91 3.37
C ALA A 178 -6.28 -9.60 1.86
N GLY A 179 -5.87 -8.40 1.45
CA GLY A 179 -6.08 -7.92 0.09
C GLY A 179 -4.81 -7.55 -0.69
N ALA A 180 -3.62 -7.63 -0.09
CA ALA A 180 -2.38 -7.31 -0.79
C ALA A 180 -1.53 -8.56 -1.08
N GLY A 181 -1.00 -8.64 -2.30
CA GLY A 181 -0.12 -9.72 -2.74
C GLY A 181 1.35 -9.54 -2.33
N HIS A 182 1.65 -8.56 -1.53
CA HIS A 182 2.96 -8.18 -1.00
C HIS A 182 2.83 -7.85 0.48
N LYS A 183 3.92 -7.55 1.16
CA LYS A 183 3.86 -7.09 2.56
C LYS A 183 3.02 -5.80 2.69
N ILE A 184 2.45 -5.58 3.87
CA ILE A 184 1.80 -4.32 4.25
C ILE A 184 2.43 -3.76 5.54
N PRO A 185 2.77 -2.44 5.54
CA PRO A 185 2.87 -1.55 4.38
C PRO A 185 4.01 -1.97 3.44
N THR A 186 4.05 -1.45 2.22
CA THR A 186 5.13 -1.71 1.27
C THR A 186 5.59 -0.43 0.58
N GLY A 187 6.70 -0.52 -0.17
CA GLY A 187 7.32 0.61 -0.87
C GLY A 187 8.28 1.35 0.03
N ASP A 188 8.04 2.64 0.23
CA ASP A 188 8.87 3.47 1.08
C ASP A 188 8.94 2.93 2.52
N PRO A 189 10.14 2.77 3.11
CA PRO A 189 10.29 2.25 4.47
C PRO A 189 9.75 3.17 5.58
N ASP A 190 9.48 4.42 5.26
CA ASP A 190 8.90 5.38 6.21
C ASP A 190 7.40 5.15 6.44
N ARG A 191 6.77 4.25 5.69
CA ARG A 191 5.37 3.88 5.83
C ARG A 191 5.16 2.90 6.98
N PHE A 192 4.16 3.16 7.82
CA PHE A 192 3.81 2.28 8.93
C PHE A 192 2.33 2.36 9.29
N PHE A 193 1.87 1.38 10.07
CA PHE A 193 0.58 1.42 10.75
C PHE A 193 0.78 1.65 12.24
N THR A 194 -0.12 2.40 12.87
CA THR A 194 -0.32 2.37 14.32
C THR A 194 -1.62 1.66 14.64
N VAL A 195 -1.59 0.81 15.66
CA VAL A 195 -2.75 0.15 16.26
C VAL A 195 -2.90 0.72 17.66
N GLU A 196 -4.02 1.38 17.89
CA GLU A 196 -4.22 2.22 19.08
C GLU A 196 -5.47 1.76 19.83
N PHE A 197 -5.34 1.68 21.15
CA PHE A 197 -6.45 1.54 22.08
C PHE A 197 -6.48 2.74 23.00
N THR A 198 -7.66 3.33 23.17
CA THR A 198 -7.84 4.49 24.04
C THR A 198 -9.08 4.26 24.88
N VAL A 199 -8.94 4.34 26.22
CA VAL A 199 -10.08 4.34 27.15
C VAL A 199 -10.42 5.77 27.53
N ARG A 200 -11.67 6.11 27.39
CA ARG A 200 -12.22 7.42 27.80
C ARG A 200 -13.27 7.24 28.88
N ASP A 201 -13.23 8.13 29.87
CA ASP A 201 -14.27 8.23 30.89
C ASP A 201 -15.56 8.85 30.30
N SER A 202 -16.60 8.94 31.15
CA SER A 202 -17.89 9.55 30.79
C SER A 202 -17.81 11.04 30.41
N ASN A 203 -16.72 11.73 30.75
CA ASN A 203 -16.46 13.12 30.38
C ASN A 203 -15.63 13.23 29.08
N GLY A 204 -15.23 12.10 28.49
CA GLY A 204 -14.38 12.03 27.32
C GLY A 204 -12.89 12.17 27.61
N THR A 205 -12.48 12.17 28.89
CA THR A 205 -11.08 12.24 29.28
C THR A 205 -10.39 10.91 29.01
N VAL A 206 -9.21 10.94 28.39
CA VAL A 206 -8.39 9.74 28.19
C VAL A 206 -7.81 9.31 29.54
N VAL A 207 -8.17 8.12 29.97
CA VAL A 207 -7.71 7.51 31.24
C VAL A 207 -6.66 6.42 31.01
N HIS A 208 -6.66 5.81 29.83
CA HIS A 208 -5.63 4.86 29.42
C HIS A 208 -5.45 4.89 27.91
N GLU A 209 -4.22 4.65 27.45
CA GLU A 209 -3.90 4.52 26.03
C GLU A 209 -2.75 3.53 25.81
N GLN A 210 -2.82 2.81 24.70
CA GLN A 210 -1.75 1.93 24.22
C GLN A 210 -1.61 2.12 22.71
N SER A 211 -0.39 2.13 22.22
CA SER A 211 -0.11 2.22 20.79
C SER A 211 1.01 1.27 20.41
N ASP A 212 0.76 0.47 19.38
CA ASP A 212 1.71 -0.43 18.73
C ASP A 212 1.99 0.02 17.31
N THR A 213 3.21 -0.20 16.84
CA THR A 213 3.62 0.19 15.49
C THR A 213 3.99 -1.04 14.65
N MET A 214 3.51 -1.05 13.40
CA MET A 214 3.85 -2.06 12.41
C MET A 214 4.44 -1.40 11.17
N GLY A 215 5.70 -1.71 10.87
CA GLY A 215 6.43 -1.09 9.77
C GLY A 215 7.79 -1.73 9.57
N ARG A 216 8.65 -0.97 8.94
CA ARG A 216 10.01 -1.35 8.62
C ARG A 216 10.95 -0.24 9.05
N TRP A 217 12.05 -0.59 9.73
CA TRP A 217 13.05 0.38 10.19
C TRP A 217 14.35 0.21 9.43
N ILE A 218 14.72 1.26 8.74
CA ILE A 218 16.00 1.36 8.03
C ILE A 218 16.90 2.34 8.78
N LEU A 219 18.07 1.88 9.18
CA LEU A 219 19.15 2.77 9.60
C LEU A 219 19.84 3.29 8.33
N TRP A 220 19.77 4.60 8.10
CA TRP A 220 20.33 5.23 6.92
C TRP A 220 21.81 5.64 7.08
N GLN A 221 22.27 5.78 8.32
CA GLN A 221 23.60 6.28 8.67
C GLN A 221 24.19 5.49 9.83
N PRO A 222 25.48 5.13 9.84
CA PRO A 222 26.51 5.44 8.82
C PRO A 222 26.46 4.53 7.60
N VAL A 223 25.61 3.50 7.61
CA VAL A 223 25.38 2.55 6.51
C VAL A 223 23.89 2.25 6.45
N ILE A 224 23.39 1.94 5.26
CA ILE A 224 22.00 1.56 5.08
C ILE A 224 21.83 0.11 5.49
N VAL A 225 21.05 -0.14 6.52
CA VAL A 225 20.77 -1.49 7.02
C VAL A 225 19.34 -1.59 7.53
N GLU A 226 18.67 -2.69 7.20
CA GLU A 226 17.39 -3.02 7.82
C GLU A 226 17.62 -3.50 9.24
N VAL A 227 17.13 -2.73 10.21
CA VAL A 227 17.24 -3.04 11.65
C VAL A 227 16.09 -3.94 12.08
N TYR A 228 14.91 -3.70 11.51
CA TYR A 228 13.69 -4.36 11.94
C TYR A 228 12.62 -4.32 10.84
N ASP A 229 11.90 -5.42 10.66
CA ASP A 229 10.75 -5.53 9.76
C ASP A 229 9.68 -6.42 10.39
N ASN A 230 8.61 -5.82 10.89
CA ASN A 230 7.47 -6.53 11.45
C ASN A 230 6.21 -6.43 10.59
N ARG A 231 6.35 -6.07 9.33
CA ARG A 231 5.24 -5.98 8.37
C ARG A 231 4.57 -7.34 8.14
N LEU A 232 3.30 -7.32 7.81
CA LEU A 232 2.54 -8.54 7.53
C LEU A 232 2.77 -9.03 6.11
N LEU A 233 3.14 -10.29 6.01
CA LEU A 233 3.13 -11.03 4.74
C LEU A 233 1.69 -11.18 4.22
N PRO A 234 1.49 -11.41 2.91
CA PRO A 234 0.18 -11.76 2.38
C PRO A 234 -0.46 -12.92 3.14
N LEU A 235 -1.74 -12.76 3.50
CA LEU A 235 -2.56 -13.67 4.29
C LEU A 235 -2.08 -13.89 5.75
N ALA A 236 -1.02 -13.22 6.17
CA ALA A 236 -0.61 -13.26 7.57
C ALA A 236 -1.46 -12.32 8.43
N SER A 237 -1.58 -12.66 9.70
CA SER A 237 -2.27 -11.87 10.72
C SER A 237 -1.35 -11.58 11.90
N ARG A 238 -1.75 -10.58 12.68
CA ARG A 238 -1.15 -10.27 13.99
C ARG A 238 -2.20 -9.77 14.95
N ASP A 239 -2.10 -10.28 16.17
CA ASP A 239 -2.93 -9.88 17.27
C ASP A 239 -2.27 -8.76 18.08
N TYR A 240 -3.08 -7.77 18.45
CA TYR A 240 -2.76 -6.70 19.36
C TYR A 240 -3.71 -6.79 20.52
N ALA A 241 -3.17 -7.02 21.72
CA ALA A 241 -3.97 -7.20 22.92
C ALA A 241 -3.92 -5.93 23.78
N PHE A 242 -5.06 -5.57 24.31
CA PHE A 242 -5.24 -4.53 25.28
C PHE A 242 -5.99 -5.13 26.49
N GLU A 243 -5.41 -5.03 27.68
CA GLU A 243 -5.94 -5.61 28.91
C GLU A 243 -6.35 -4.47 29.85
N TYR A 244 -7.52 -4.59 30.43
CA TYR A 244 -8.04 -3.64 31.40
C TYR A 244 -9.02 -4.33 32.35
N GLU A 245 -9.12 -3.80 33.59
CA GLU A 245 -10.13 -4.19 34.55
C GLU A 245 -11.44 -3.46 34.27
N MET A 246 -12.55 -4.19 34.19
CA MET A 246 -13.88 -3.61 33.97
C MET A 246 -14.31 -2.77 35.15
N PRO A 247 -14.57 -1.46 34.99
CA PRO A 247 -14.94 -0.61 36.10
C PRO A 247 -16.24 -1.05 36.80
N GLU A 248 -16.27 -1.01 38.14
CA GLU A 248 -17.44 -1.46 38.91
C GLU A 248 -18.66 -0.53 38.78
N ASN A 249 -18.46 0.79 38.57
CA ASN A 249 -19.51 1.79 38.67
C ASN A 249 -19.49 2.84 37.55
N GLU A 250 -18.77 2.60 36.44
CA GLU A 250 -18.47 3.63 35.46
C GLU A 250 -19.35 3.49 34.23
N LYS A 251 -20.54 4.13 34.27
CA LYS A 251 -21.40 4.23 33.10
C LYS A 251 -20.84 5.25 32.11
N GLY A 252 -20.90 4.89 30.83
CA GLY A 252 -20.54 5.79 29.73
C GLY A 252 -19.04 5.83 29.43
N TRP A 253 -18.24 4.90 29.96
CA TRP A 253 -16.87 4.71 29.51
C TRP A 253 -16.82 4.00 28.15
N ILE A 254 -15.83 4.36 27.36
CA ILE A 254 -15.68 3.87 25.98
C ILE A 254 -14.24 3.40 25.78
N VAL A 255 -14.07 2.21 25.20
CA VAL A 255 -12.81 1.78 24.57
C VAL A 255 -12.90 2.06 23.07
N GLN A 256 -11.96 2.82 22.55
CA GLN A 256 -11.79 3.03 21.11
C GLN A 256 -10.61 2.17 20.63
N ALA A 257 -10.86 1.34 19.61
CA ALA A 257 -9.81 0.65 18.86
C ALA A 257 -9.66 1.33 17.51
N ARG A 258 -8.44 1.75 17.16
CA ARG A 258 -8.17 2.49 15.95
C ARG A 258 -6.90 1.99 15.26
N ILE A 259 -6.94 1.93 13.92
CA ILE A 259 -5.78 1.67 13.09
C ILE A 259 -5.58 2.88 12.17
N ARG A 260 -4.39 3.47 12.22
CA ARG A 260 -3.98 4.52 11.29
C ARG A 260 -2.85 4.05 10.41
N TYR A 261 -2.90 4.44 9.16
CA TYR A 261 -1.83 4.26 8.20
C TYR A 261 -1.09 5.58 8.00
N HIS A 262 0.22 5.55 8.13
CA HIS A 262 1.11 6.70 7.98
C HIS A 262 1.94 6.53 6.70
N ILE A 263 1.95 7.56 5.86
CA ILE A 263 2.81 7.63 4.69
C ILE A 263 4.24 7.95 5.10
N GLN A 264 4.39 8.77 6.15
CA GLN A 264 5.66 9.22 6.71
C GLN A 264 5.50 9.57 8.20
N THR A 265 6.61 9.80 8.88
CA THR A 265 6.60 10.24 10.28
C THR A 265 6.25 11.72 10.40
N ASP A 266 5.79 12.16 11.59
CA ASP A 266 5.52 13.56 11.88
C ASP A 266 6.79 14.42 11.71
N GLY A 267 7.97 13.90 12.12
CA GLY A 267 9.24 14.59 11.97
C GLY A 267 9.64 14.83 10.52
N GLN A 268 9.42 13.82 9.66
CA GLN A 268 9.65 13.97 8.21
C GLN A 268 8.67 14.95 7.59
N ASN A 269 7.40 14.88 7.97
CA ASN A 269 6.39 15.80 7.49
C ASN A 269 6.72 17.24 7.90
N GLN A 270 7.17 17.47 9.14
CA GLN A 270 7.62 18.79 9.57
C GLN A 270 8.85 19.27 8.78
N MET A 271 9.84 18.41 8.59
CA MET A 271 11.01 18.72 7.77
C MET A 271 10.63 19.14 6.34
N LEU A 272 9.70 18.42 5.70
CA LEU A 272 9.23 18.75 4.35
C LEU A 272 8.50 20.10 4.29
N ARG A 273 7.72 20.43 5.31
CA ARG A 273 7.08 21.75 5.43
C ARG A 273 8.10 22.87 5.55
N ASP A 274 9.09 22.68 6.43
CA ASP A 274 10.12 23.68 6.69
C ASP A 274 11.03 23.90 5.47
N GLN A 275 11.34 22.81 4.76
CA GLN A 275 12.26 22.87 3.62
C GLN A 275 11.59 23.30 2.31
N TYR A 276 10.34 22.89 2.08
CA TYR A 276 9.64 23.08 0.79
C TYR A 276 8.38 23.94 0.89
N GLY A 277 8.03 24.43 2.07
CA GLY A 277 6.83 25.25 2.27
C GLY A 277 5.51 24.48 2.02
N LEU A 278 5.54 23.17 2.13
CA LEU A 278 4.33 22.34 1.94
C LEU A 278 3.29 22.70 3.01
N THR A 279 2.08 22.99 2.57
CA THR A 279 0.97 23.27 3.46
C THR A 279 0.39 21.96 4.05
N ALA A 280 -0.31 22.08 5.17
CA ALA A 280 -0.82 20.95 5.95
C ALA A 280 -1.97 20.17 5.30
N ASP A 281 -2.38 20.53 4.08
CA ASP A 281 -3.63 20.09 3.49
C ASP A 281 -3.59 18.68 2.88
N ASP A 282 -2.39 18.14 2.62
CA ASP A 282 -2.25 16.76 2.15
C ASP A 282 -2.19 15.81 3.35
N PRO A 283 -3.21 14.97 3.56
CA PRO A 283 -3.21 14.02 4.65
C PRO A 283 -2.13 12.96 4.42
N TYR A 284 -1.17 12.89 5.33
CA TYR A 284 -0.13 11.86 5.35
C TYR A 284 -0.45 10.74 6.35
N VAL A 285 -1.58 10.85 7.03
CA VAL A 285 -2.11 9.85 7.97
C VAL A 285 -3.58 9.60 7.65
N PHE A 286 -3.96 8.34 7.50
CA PHE A 286 -5.33 7.93 7.20
C PHE A 286 -5.84 6.98 8.27
N THR A 287 -7.05 7.21 8.78
CA THR A 287 -7.75 6.23 9.61
C THR A 287 -8.29 5.12 8.72
N ILE A 288 -7.79 3.91 8.95
CA ILE A 288 -8.15 2.71 8.19
C ILE A 288 -9.29 1.96 8.86
N TYR A 289 -9.27 1.91 10.19
CA TYR A 289 -10.28 1.30 11.03
C TYR A 289 -10.46 2.14 12.28
N GLU A 290 -11.71 2.29 12.72
CA GLU A 290 -12.03 2.92 13.99
C GLU A 290 -13.36 2.39 14.50
N ARG A 291 -13.38 1.98 15.76
CA ARG A 291 -14.59 1.53 16.42
C ARG A 291 -14.55 1.83 17.91
N GLU A 292 -15.70 2.20 18.42
CA GLU A 292 -15.92 2.44 19.85
C GLU A 292 -16.78 1.33 20.43
N PHE A 293 -16.42 0.90 21.61
CA PHE A 293 -17.11 -0.13 22.39
C PHE A 293 -17.44 0.47 23.76
N PRO A 294 -18.74 0.66 24.08
CA PRO A 294 -19.14 1.03 25.44
C PRO A 294 -18.74 -0.08 26.41
N LEU A 295 -18.10 0.28 27.53
CA LEU A 295 -17.67 -0.68 28.53
C LEU A 295 -18.84 -1.27 29.36
N ASP A 296 -19.96 -0.56 29.42
CA ASP A 296 -21.18 -0.97 30.13
C ASP A 296 -22.15 -1.84 29.27
N ALA A 297 -21.78 -2.12 28.03
CA ALA A 297 -22.56 -2.94 27.13
C ALA A 297 -21.90 -4.28 26.90
N THR A 298 -22.70 -5.30 26.60
CA THR A 298 -22.22 -6.57 26.06
C THR A 298 -21.39 -6.28 24.83
N LEU A 299 -20.06 -6.49 24.93
CA LEU A 299 -19.16 -6.28 23.80
C LEU A 299 -19.47 -7.33 22.73
N PRO A 300 -20.08 -6.95 21.59
CA PRO A 300 -20.32 -7.91 20.55
C PRO A 300 -18.99 -8.40 20.02
N VAL A 301 -18.82 -9.71 19.88
CA VAL A 301 -17.77 -10.27 19.05
C VAL A 301 -18.04 -9.79 17.63
N VAL A 302 -17.38 -8.72 17.22
CA VAL A 302 -17.51 -8.19 15.88
C VAL A 302 -16.44 -8.79 15.04
N VAL A 303 -16.77 -9.91 14.47
CA VAL A 303 -16.06 -10.47 13.36
C VAL A 303 -16.55 -9.71 12.12
N GLN A 304 -15.79 -8.73 11.63
CA GLN A 304 -15.89 -8.38 10.23
C GLN A 304 -15.28 -9.53 9.45
N ASN A 305 -16.08 -10.61 9.30
CA ASN A 305 -15.72 -11.74 8.48
C ASN A 305 -15.76 -11.29 7.01
N GLN A 306 -14.65 -10.78 6.53
CA GLN A 306 -14.28 -11.01 5.15
C GLN A 306 -13.30 -12.19 5.21
N GLU A 307 -13.73 -13.36 4.76
CA GLU A 307 -12.76 -14.38 4.41
C GLU A 307 -11.70 -13.71 3.53
N PRO A 308 -10.40 -13.96 3.79
CA PRO A 308 -9.33 -13.32 3.03
C PRO A 308 -9.39 -13.80 1.58
N ASP A 309 -10.24 -13.19 0.79
CA ASP A 309 -10.26 -13.37 -0.67
C ASP A 309 -9.43 -12.26 -1.29
N LEU A 310 -8.21 -12.57 -1.68
CA LEU A 310 -7.33 -11.65 -2.40
C LEU A 310 -7.99 -11.03 -3.63
N ARG A 311 -9.01 -11.70 -4.21
CA ARG A 311 -9.80 -11.14 -5.31
C ARG A 311 -10.64 -9.95 -4.88
N VAL A 312 -11.09 -9.90 -3.62
CA VAL A 312 -11.90 -8.79 -3.10
C VAL A 312 -11.07 -7.50 -3.00
N GLY A 313 -9.81 -7.60 -2.56
CA GLY A 313 -8.89 -6.46 -2.55
C GLY A 313 -8.55 -5.92 -3.95
N CYS A 314 -8.55 -6.81 -4.95
CA CYS A 314 -8.26 -6.50 -6.34
C CYS A 314 -9.48 -6.02 -7.14
N MET A 315 -10.70 -6.22 -6.65
CA MET A 315 -11.91 -5.77 -7.36
C MET A 315 -12.07 -4.26 -7.20
N ALA A 316 -12.18 -3.55 -8.32
CA ALA A 316 -12.63 -2.16 -8.32
C ALA A 316 -14.01 -2.07 -7.63
N PRO A 317 -14.35 -0.91 -7.00
CA PRO A 317 -15.74 -0.66 -6.68
C PRO A 317 -16.53 -0.89 -7.95
N SER A 318 -17.58 -1.69 -7.86
CA SER A 318 -18.47 -1.96 -8.98
C SER A 318 -19.12 -0.64 -9.41
N ASP A 319 -18.57 -0.02 -10.45
CA ASP A 319 -19.28 1.00 -11.22
C ASP A 319 -20.42 0.31 -12.03
N GLY A 320 -21.08 -0.68 -11.45
CA GLY A 320 -22.26 -1.36 -12.00
C GLY A 320 -22.03 -2.31 -13.18
N LEU A 321 -20.78 -2.63 -13.52
CA LEU A 321 -20.45 -3.49 -14.65
C LEU A 321 -19.96 -4.87 -14.17
N THR A 322 -20.76 -5.89 -14.43
CA THR A 322 -20.41 -7.30 -14.20
C THR A 322 -19.22 -7.73 -15.05
N PRO A 323 -18.23 -8.47 -14.51
CA PRO A 323 -17.15 -9.01 -15.32
C PRO A 323 -17.71 -10.12 -16.25
N HIS A 324 -17.67 -9.87 -17.55
CA HIS A 324 -17.85 -10.92 -18.53
C HIS A 324 -16.58 -11.76 -18.62
N HIS A 325 -16.63 -13.01 -18.17
CA HIS A 325 -15.66 -14.02 -18.56
C HIS A 325 -15.92 -14.42 -20.01
N PRO A 326 -14.94 -14.32 -20.91
CA PRO A 326 -15.05 -14.95 -22.20
C PRO A 326 -15.03 -16.47 -22.00
N SER A 327 -16.15 -17.13 -22.29
CA SER A 327 -16.21 -18.59 -22.39
C SER A 327 -15.30 -19.05 -23.53
N ASN A 328 -14.17 -19.68 -23.18
CA ASN A 328 -13.36 -20.46 -24.11
C ASN A 328 -14.15 -21.69 -24.55
N THR A 329 -14.93 -21.57 -25.61
CA THR A 329 -15.40 -22.72 -26.39
C THR A 329 -14.44 -22.91 -27.57
N SER A 330 -13.33 -23.58 -27.33
CA SER A 330 -12.60 -24.24 -28.42
C SER A 330 -13.33 -25.51 -28.78
N SER A 331 -14.19 -25.43 -29.81
CA SER A 331 -14.68 -26.62 -30.50
C SER A 331 -13.51 -27.24 -31.31
N LEU A 332 -13.01 -28.36 -30.79
CA LEU A 332 -12.25 -29.31 -31.59
C LEU A 332 -13.20 -29.89 -32.63
N HIS A 333 -12.96 -29.61 -33.91
CA HIS A 333 -13.45 -30.41 -35.00
C HIS A 333 -12.25 -30.95 -35.80
N SER A 334 -12.22 -32.29 -35.77
CA SER A 334 -11.59 -33.30 -36.65
C SER A 334 -10.64 -32.83 -37.72
#